data_97aa2df192be187122b9d2e15552c4a3
#
_entry.id   97aa2df192be187122b9d2e15552c4a3
#
_cell.length_a   1.000
_cell.length_b   1.000
_cell.length_c   1.000
_cell.angle_alpha   90.00
_cell.angle_beta   90.00
_cell.angle_gamma   90.00
#
_symmetry.space_group_name_H-M   'P 1'
#
loop_
_entity.id
_entity.type
_entity.pdbx_description
1 polymer ?
#
loop_
_entity_poly.entity_id
_entity_poly.type
_entity_poly.pdbx_seq_one_letter_code
_entity_poly.pdbx_strand_id
1 'polypeptide(L)'
;MTIEELHNNLVQLKITPDQYYLHGLYGSTDDNDKVSLTMKRGKYTIEYEIYYRERGEKHSIQKFTDESEACKYILNELTSYPKSS
;
A
#
# COMPACT_ATOMS: atom_id res chain seq x y z
N MET A 1 7.99 -10.66 3.12
CA MET A 1 8.18 -9.21 3.34
C MET A 1 7.09 -8.71 4.25
N THR A 2 7.47 -7.95 5.26
CA THR A 2 6.51 -7.33 6.16
C THR A 2 6.23 -5.90 5.71
N ILE A 3 5.23 -5.27 6.33
CA ILE A 3 4.91 -3.89 6.01
C ILE A 3 6.10 -2.98 6.33
N GLU A 4 6.81 -3.26 7.43
CA GLU A 4 8.00 -2.49 7.77
C GLU A 4 9.08 -2.65 6.72
N GLU A 5 9.29 -3.87 6.24
CA GLU A 5 10.27 -4.12 5.19
C GLU A 5 9.87 -3.44 3.89
N LEU A 6 8.59 -3.45 3.58
CA LEU A 6 8.10 -2.73 2.42
C LEU A 6 8.43 -1.25 2.51
N HIS A 7 8.16 -0.64 3.67
CA HIS A 7 8.47 0.76 3.87
C HIS A 7 9.96 1.03 3.64
N ASN A 8 10.83 0.17 4.20
CA ASN A 8 12.27 0.35 4.04
C ASN A 8 12.69 0.22 2.58
N ASN A 9 12.10 -0.72 1.86
CA ASN A 9 12.39 -0.88 0.44
C ASN A 9 11.97 0.35 -0.35
N LEU A 10 10.81 0.90 -0.04
CA LEU A 10 10.32 2.08 -0.75
C LEU A 10 11.22 3.29 -0.49
N VAL A 11 11.70 3.43 0.74
CA VAL A 11 12.63 4.50 1.07
C VAL A 11 13.92 4.35 0.27
N GLN A 12 14.44 3.13 0.17
CA GLN A 12 15.67 2.89 -0.58
C GLN A 12 15.49 3.17 -2.07
N LEU A 13 14.29 2.97 -2.57
CA LEU A 13 13.98 3.26 -3.97
C LEU A 13 13.66 4.73 -4.19
N LYS A 14 13.80 5.53 -3.14
CA LYS A 14 13.57 6.99 -3.21
C LYS A 14 12.13 7.34 -3.52
N ILE A 15 11.22 6.46 -3.13
CA ILE A 15 9.80 6.73 -3.20
C ILE A 15 9.44 7.45 -1.90
N THR A 16 8.97 8.69 -2.01
CA THR A 16 8.75 9.51 -0.82
C THR A 16 7.53 9.02 -0.04
N PRO A 17 7.53 9.23 1.29
CA PRO A 17 6.43 8.71 2.12
C PRO A 17 5.06 9.30 1.78
N ASP A 18 5.01 10.45 1.11
CA ASP A 18 3.73 11.04 0.76
C ASP A 18 3.08 10.36 -0.45
N GLN A 19 3.73 9.34 -1.02
CA GLN A 19 3.18 8.63 -2.17
C GLN A 19 2.45 7.36 -1.79
N TYR A 20 2.44 6.98 -0.51
CA TYR A 20 1.75 5.77 -0.08
C TYR A 20 1.26 5.91 1.35
N TYR A 21 0.30 5.07 1.69
CA TYR A 21 -0.28 5.04 3.03
C TYR A 21 -0.35 3.58 3.47
N LEU A 22 0.33 3.24 4.57
CA LEU A 22 0.40 1.88 5.05
C LEU A 22 -0.22 1.81 6.44
N HIS A 23 -1.55 1.74 6.46
CA HIS A 23 -2.36 1.56 7.66
C HIS A 23 -2.06 2.62 8.74
N GLY A 24 -1.60 3.79 8.33
CA GLY A 24 -1.25 4.83 9.28
C GLY A 24 0.05 4.60 10.03
N LEU A 25 0.76 3.49 9.77
CA LEU A 25 2.00 3.19 10.45
C LEU A 25 3.20 3.80 9.76
N TYR A 26 3.19 3.78 8.45
CA TYR A 26 4.28 4.28 7.64
C TYR A 26 3.72 5.06 6.47
N GLY A 27 4.52 5.96 5.93
CA GLY A 27 4.12 6.74 4.79
C GLY A 27 3.30 7.95 5.19
N SER A 28 2.33 8.28 4.36
CA SER A 28 1.50 9.44 4.59
C SER A 28 0.58 9.25 5.78
N THR A 29 0.08 10.35 6.34
CA THR A 29 -0.88 10.29 7.43
C THR A 29 -2.31 10.14 6.94
N ASP A 30 -2.55 10.32 5.63
CA ASP A 30 -3.88 10.11 5.06
C ASP A 30 -3.74 9.30 3.79
N ASP A 31 -4.88 8.79 3.29
CA ASP A 31 -4.88 7.90 2.15
C ASP A 31 -5.42 8.56 0.88
N ASN A 32 -5.46 9.87 0.81
CA ASN A 32 -6.01 10.56 -0.35
C ASN A 32 -5.04 10.57 -1.51
N ASP A 33 -5.53 10.20 -2.69
CA ASP A 33 -4.78 10.28 -3.96
C ASP A 33 -3.47 9.52 -3.91
N LYS A 34 -3.47 8.35 -3.27
CA LYS A 34 -2.26 7.53 -3.21
C LYS A 34 -2.61 6.07 -3.03
N VAL A 35 -1.63 5.22 -3.32
CA VAL A 35 -1.78 3.78 -3.07
C VAL A 35 -1.82 3.57 -1.57
N SER A 36 -2.81 2.85 -1.12
CA SER A 36 -3.07 2.71 0.31
C SER A 36 -3.27 1.26 0.70
N LEU A 37 -2.86 0.94 1.92
CA LEU A 37 -3.08 -0.38 2.49
C LEU A 37 -3.71 -0.22 3.87
N THR A 38 -4.76 -0.98 4.12
CA THR A 38 -5.33 -1.06 5.46
C THR A 38 -5.46 -2.52 5.85
N MET A 39 -5.41 -2.77 7.16
CA MET A 39 -5.55 -4.11 7.71
C MET A 39 -6.86 -4.20 8.47
N LYS A 40 -7.54 -5.33 8.30
CA LYS A 40 -8.78 -5.57 9.00
C LYS A 40 -8.72 -6.95 9.61
N ARG A 41 -9.00 -7.04 10.90
CA ARG A 41 -8.99 -8.34 11.55
C ARG A 41 -10.26 -9.09 11.20
N GLY A 42 -10.10 -10.23 10.54
CA GLY A 42 -11.20 -11.12 10.27
C GLY A 42 -11.40 -12.09 11.41
N LYS A 43 -12.27 -13.06 11.18
CA LYS A 43 -12.58 -14.04 12.23
C LYS A 43 -11.40 -14.97 12.46
N TYR A 44 -10.73 -15.37 11.39
CA TYR A 44 -9.65 -16.35 11.48
C TYR A 44 -8.33 -15.82 10.93
N THR A 45 -8.33 -14.66 10.32
CA THR A 45 -7.13 -14.15 9.67
C THR A 45 -7.21 -12.63 9.58
N ILE A 46 -6.11 -12.02 9.16
CA ILE A 46 -6.09 -10.60 8.91
C ILE A 46 -6.25 -10.38 7.42
N GLU A 47 -7.13 -9.48 7.03
CA GLU A 47 -7.35 -9.15 5.65
C GLU A 47 -6.63 -7.85 5.34
N TYR A 48 -5.87 -7.84 4.28
CA TYR A 48 -5.13 -6.66 3.82
C TYR A 48 -5.84 -6.11 2.60
N GLU A 49 -6.30 -4.87 2.68
CA GLU A 49 -7.00 -4.23 1.58
C GLU A 49 -6.10 -3.17 0.98
N ILE A 50 -5.89 -3.25 -0.33
CA ILE A 50 -5.08 -2.28 -1.06
C ILE A 50 -5.97 -1.58 -2.05
N TYR A 51 -5.88 -0.26 -2.10
CA TYR A 51 -6.74 0.53 -2.96
C TYR A 51 -6.03 1.84 -3.31
N TYR A 52 -6.57 2.51 -4.30
CA TYR A 52 -6.17 3.89 -4.62
C TYR A 52 -7.38 4.77 -4.36
N ARG A 53 -7.25 5.73 -3.47
CA ARG A 53 -8.36 6.59 -3.13
C ARG A 53 -8.25 7.89 -3.89
N GLU A 54 -9.33 8.23 -4.59
CA GLU A 54 -9.35 9.44 -5.38
C GLU A 54 -10.71 10.10 -5.19
N ARG A 55 -10.71 11.37 -4.84
CA ARG A 55 -11.93 12.14 -4.63
C ARG A 55 -12.89 11.48 -3.65
N GLY A 56 -12.31 10.87 -2.62
CA GLY A 56 -13.11 10.24 -1.59
C GLY A 56 -13.62 8.86 -1.93
N GLU A 57 -13.26 8.32 -3.09
CA GLU A 57 -13.70 7.00 -3.52
C GLU A 57 -12.52 6.05 -3.68
N LYS A 58 -12.73 4.81 -3.29
CA LYS A 58 -11.70 3.79 -3.44
C LYS A 58 -11.80 3.16 -4.83
N HIS A 59 -10.65 3.02 -5.47
CA HIS A 59 -10.56 2.42 -6.80
C HIS A 59 -9.57 1.27 -6.76
N SER A 60 -9.74 0.31 -7.66
CA SER A 60 -8.81 -0.81 -7.85
C SER A 60 -8.58 -1.58 -6.56
N ILE A 61 -9.64 -1.88 -5.85
CA ILE A 61 -9.54 -2.54 -4.55
C ILE A 61 -9.06 -3.97 -4.73
N GLN A 62 -8.00 -4.35 -4.01
CA GLN A 62 -7.48 -5.70 -3.98
C GLN A 62 -7.40 -6.17 -2.53
N LYS A 63 -7.72 -7.42 -2.30
CA LYS A 63 -7.71 -7.97 -0.95
C LYS A 63 -6.81 -9.19 -0.88
N PHE A 64 -6.05 -9.26 0.19
CA PHE A 64 -5.12 -10.37 0.43
C PHE A 64 -5.26 -10.84 1.86
N THR A 65 -4.90 -12.08 2.11
CA THR A 65 -4.84 -12.61 3.46
C THR A 65 -3.41 -12.89 3.90
N ASP A 66 -2.45 -12.63 3.03
CA ASP A 66 -1.04 -12.84 3.31
C ASP A 66 -0.32 -11.51 3.21
N GLU A 67 0.35 -11.12 4.29
CA GLU A 67 1.04 -9.84 4.35
C GLU A 67 2.10 -9.72 3.25
N SER A 68 2.83 -10.80 3.01
CA SER A 68 3.89 -10.78 2.01
C SER A 68 3.33 -10.53 0.62
N GLU A 69 2.20 -11.16 0.30
CA GLU A 69 1.58 -10.97 -1.01
C GLU A 69 1.08 -9.54 -1.17
N ALA A 70 0.48 -8.99 -0.11
CA ALA A 70 -0.01 -7.63 -0.16
C ALA A 70 1.14 -6.64 -0.36
N CYS A 71 2.24 -6.86 0.34
CA CYS A 71 3.40 -5.98 0.22
C CYS A 71 4.03 -6.06 -1.16
N LYS A 72 4.10 -7.26 -1.73
CA LYS A 72 4.62 -7.41 -3.09
C LYS A 72 3.75 -6.68 -4.10
N TYR A 73 2.44 -6.73 -3.91
CA TYR A 73 1.53 -6.05 -4.81
C TYR A 73 1.78 -4.54 -4.77
N ILE A 74 1.91 -3.97 -3.56
CA ILE A 74 2.15 -2.54 -3.43
C ILE A 74 3.49 -2.16 -4.03
N LEU A 75 4.53 -2.92 -3.73
CA LEU A 75 5.85 -2.62 -4.25
C LEU A 75 5.82 -2.62 -5.77
N ASN A 76 5.14 -3.60 -6.36
CA ASN A 76 5.02 -3.68 -7.80
C ASN A 76 4.25 -2.49 -8.36
N GLU A 77 3.16 -2.10 -7.70
CA GLU A 77 2.37 -0.95 -8.15
C GLU A 77 3.16 0.34 -8.13
N LEU A 78 3.98 0.52 -7.11
CA LEU A 78 4.73 1.76 -6.97
C LEU A 78 5.99 1.80 -7.80
N THR A 79 6.48 0.65 -8.26
CA THR A 79 7.73 0.60 -9.01
C THR A 79 7.54 0.33 -10.50
N SER A 80 6.38 -0.18 -10.90
CA SER A 80 6.18 -0.49 -12.32
C SER A 80 5.42 0.58 -13.06
N TYR A 81 5.22 1.75 -12.50
CA TYR A 81 4.63 2.84 -13.18
C TYR A 81 5.54 3.35 -14.19
N PRO A 82 5.14 3.35 -15.40
CA PRO A 82 6.01 3.80 -16.47
C PRO A 82 6.11 5.24 -16.34
N LYS A 83 6.24 5.76 -15.69
CA LYS A 83 6.41 7.01 -15.66
C LYS A 83 6.44 7.58 -16.82
N SER A 84 6.23 7.56 -17.58
CA SER A 84 6.25 8.11 -18.65
C SER A 84 6.14 8.66 -19.11
N SER A 85 6.05 8.60 -18.96
CA SER A 85 5.96 8.99 -19.44
C SER A 85 6.01 9.47 -19.68
#